data_a9d61a324f44669b7e9dbf175b0f0137
#
_entry.id   a9d61a324f44669b7e9dbf175b0f0137
#
_cell.length_a   1.000
_cell.length_b   1.000
_cell.length_c   1.000
_cell.angle_alpha   90.00
_cell.angle_beta   90.00
_cell.angle_gamma   90.00
#
_symmetry.space_group_name_H-M   'P 1'
#
loop_
_entity.id
_entity.type
_entity.pdbx_description
1 polymer ?
#
loop_
_entity_poly.entity_id
_entity_poly.type
_entity_poly.pdbx_seq_one_letter_code
_entity_poly.pdbx_strand_id
1 'polypeptide(L)'
;PEGKLEFPEADLLGLNMEGPFISPVKKGAQDEKNIVPCNVEIAKRFLKASEGLVKFIGIAPAESSEAVAFIQEMKDSVDISLAHTNADYDTAMAAFAAGANHAVHLYNAMPAFTHRAPGVIGAVADSRHVMVELICDNVHIHPAVVRATFAMMGADRMVLISDSMRATGMPDGTYTLGGLDVSVNGNRATLVDGGALAGSVTNLMDCMRTVVKVMKIPLETAVACATANPARCLGVYDTYGSISEGKKADIVLLDEDLELKMVIKDGQLPFL
;
A
#
# COMPACT_ATOMS: atom_id res chain seq x y z
N PRO A 1 12.64 22.86 -17.34
CA PRO A 1 12.17 24.12 -16.83
C PRO A 1 12.25 24.06 -15.31
N GLU A 2 13.20 24.84 -14.77
CA GLU A 2 13.39 25.04 -13.34
C GLU A 2 12.33 26.02 -12.83
N GLY A 3 11.09 25.57 -12.71
CA GLY A 3 10.09 26.28 -11.93
C GLY A 3 10.14 25.70 -10.52
N LYS A 4 10.71 26.40 -9.55
CA LYS A 4 10.42 26.13 -8.14
C LYS A 4 8.91 26.19 -7.99
N LEU A 5 8.27 25.10 -7.58
CA LEU A 5 6.88 25.13 -7.18
C LEU A 5 6.76 26.15 -6.02
N GLU A 6 5.75 27.01 -6.07
CA GLU A 6 5.52 28.04 -5.04
C GLU A 6 5.14 27.46 -3.68
N PHE A 7 4.87 26.13 -3.63
CA PHE A 7 4.49 25.42 -2.41
C PHE A 7 5.45 24.24 -2.14
N PRO A 8 5.80 23.98 -0.88
CA PRO A 8 6.62 22.84 -0.52
C PRO A 8 5.87 21.53 -0.84
N GLU A 9 6.56 20.62 -1.52
CA GLU A 9 6.05 19.31 -1.90
C GLU A 9 6.16 18.34 -0.72
N ALA A 10 5.44 17.21 -0.81
CA ALA A 10 5.63 16.08 0.09
C ALA A 10 7.04 15.48 -0.09
N ASP A 11 7.64 15.03 1.01
CA ASP A 11 8.92 14.32 0.94
C ASP A 11 8.73 12.94 0.31
N LEU A 12 9.52 12.63 -0.71
CA LEU A 12 9.61 11.27 -1.24
C LEU A 12 10.53 10.45 -0.31
N LEU A 13 9.93 9.59 0.51
CA LEU A 13 10.64 8.77 1.49
C LEU A 13 11.17 7.46 0.90
N GLY A 14 10.55 6.97 -0.17
CA GLY A 14 10.95 5.73 -0.81
C GLY A 14 9.95 5.23 -1.84
N LEU A 15 10.26 4.06 -2.39
CA LEU A 15 9.47 3.37 -3.38
C LEU A 15 9.03 2.01 -2.81
N ASN A 16 7.76 1.68 -2.95
CA ASN A 16 7.23 0.33 -2.77
C ASN A 16 7.11 -0.30 -4.17
N MET A 17 7.99 -1.25 -4.48
CA MET A 17 7.98 -1.93 -5.76
C MET A 17 6.92 -3.02 -5.79
N GLU A 18 5.88 -2.82 -6.55
CA GLU A 18 4.85 -3.82 -6.81
C GLU A 18 5.25 -4.73 -7.97
N GLY A 19 6.00 -5.75 -7.66
CA GLY A 19 6.62 -6.65 -8.65
C GLY A 19 8.07 -6.27 -8.99
N PRO A 20 8.67 -6.91 -10.03
CA PRO A 20 8.08 -7.77 -11.06
C PRO A 20 7.81 -9.24 -10.63
N PHE A 21 8.04 -9.63 -9.41
CA PHE A 21 8.02 -11.00 -8.90
C PHE A 21 6.61 -11.45 -8.46
N ILE A 22 5.58 -11.04 -9.19
CA ILE A 22 4.17 -11.26 -8.87
C ILE A 22 3.57 -12.42 -9.66
N SER A 23 2.33 -12.83 -9.31
CA SER A 23 1.64 -13.92 -9.99
C SER A 23 0.98 -13.46 -11.31
N PRO A 24 1.24 -14.15 -12.45
CA PRO A 24 0.50 -13.90 -13.68
C PRO A 24 -1.01 -14.09 -13.52
N VAL A 25 -1.43 -15.03 -12.65
CA VAL A 25 -2.86 -15.30 -12.36
C VAL A 25 -3.50 -14.18 -11.55
N LYS A 26 -2.71 -13.44 -10.76
CA LYS A 26 -3.14 -12.36 -9.88
C LYS A 26 -2.59 -11.00 -10.29
N LYS A 27 -2.16 -10.86 -11.54
CA LYS A 27 -1.48 -9.65 -12.03
C LYS A 27 -2.29 -8.35 -11.94
N GLY A 28 -3.62 -8.42 -11.85
CA GLY A 28 -4.46 -7.23 -11.85
C GLY A 28 -4.21 -6.36 -13.07
N ALA A 29 -3.89 -5.09 -12.86
CA ALA A 29 -3.58 -4.11 -13.90
C ALA A 29 -2.09 -4.07 -14.30
N GLN A 30 -1.32 -5.14 -14.04
CA GLN A 30 0.08 -5.25 -14.43
C GLN A 30 0.20 -5.92 -15.80
N ASP A 31 1.18 -5.48 -16.64
CA ASP A 31 1.48 -6.14 -17.91
C ASP A 31 2.27 -7.44 -17.66
N GLU A 32 1.68 -8.56 -18.05
CA GLU A 32 2.25 -9.91 -17.88
C GLU A 32 3.67 -10.08 -18.46
N LYS A 33 4.00 -9.30 -19.50
CA LYS A 33 5.34 -9.34 -20.12
C LYS A 33 6.46 -8.94 -19.15
N ASN A 34 6.14 -8.19 -18.10
CA ASN A 34 7.10 -7.70 -17.12
C ASN A 34 7.23 -8.63 -15.91
N ILE A 35 6.40 -9.68 -15.80
CA ILE A 35 6.39 -10.59 -14.67
C ILE A 35 7.49 -11.64 -14.84
N VAL A 36 8.29 -11.81 -13.80
CA VAL A 36 9.36 -12.79 -13.73
C VAL A 36 9.38 -13.50 -12.38
N PRO A 37 9.90 -14.75 -12.27
CA PRO A 37 10.11 -15.40 -10.98
C PRO A 37 11.05 -14.61 -10.06
N CYS A 38 11.00 -14.86 -8.75
CA CYS A 38 11.92 -14.28 -7.79
C CYS A 38 13.38 -14.47 -8.22
N ASN A 39 14.13 -13.37 -8.29
CA ASN A 39 15.53 -13.38 -8.71
C ASN A 39 16.32 -12.31 -7.97
N VAL A 40 17.30 -12.75 -7.20
CA VAL A 40 18.14 -11.90 -6.34
C VAL A 40 18.94 -10.88 -7.14
N GLU A 41 19.51 -11.29 -8.28
CA GLU A 41 20.33 -10.39 -9.11
C GLU A 41 19.49 -9.27 -9.74
N ILE A 42 18.27 -9.59 -10.15
CA ILE A 42 17.32 -8.58 -10.65
C ILE A 42 16.95 -7.61 -9.52
N ALA A 43 16.63 -8.12 -8.32
CA ALA A 43 16.31 -7.29 -7.15
C ALA A 43 17.49 -6.36 -6.79
N LYS A 44 18.72 -6.89 -6.70
CA LYS A 44 19.93 -6.10 -6.43
C LYS A 44 20.16 -4.99 -7.47
N ARG A 45 19.84 -5.26 -8.75
CA ARG A 45 19.92 -4.22 -9.80
C ARG A 45 18.93 -3.09 -9.56
N PHE A 46 17.70 -3.37 -9.14
CA PHE A 46 16.71 -2.36 -8.80
C PHE A 46 17.13 -1.54 -7.59
N LEU A 47 17.59 -2.21 -6.51
CA LEU A 47 18.10 -1.52 -5.33
C LEU A 47 19.24 -0.58 -5.69
N LYS A 48 20.18 -1.01 -6.50
CA LYS A 48 21.30 -0.18 -6.96
C LYS A 48 20.81 0.99 -7.84
N ALA A 49 19.89 0.74 -8.77
CA ALA A 49 19.38 1.76 -9.69
C ALA A 49 18.54 2.82 -9.00
N SER A 50 17.89 2.46 -7.89
CA SER A 50 17.09 3.38 -7.07
C SER A 50 17.90 4.19 -6.07
N GLU A 51 19.22 3.97 -5.96
CA GLU A 51 20.11 4.64 -5.00
C GLU A 51 19.58 4.54 -3.55
N GLY A 52 18.95 3.40 -3.20
CA GLY A 52 18.40 3.14 -1.89
C GLY A 52 16.98 3.68 -1.65
N LEU A 53 16.31 4.18 -2.68
CA LEU A 53 14.91 4.63 -2.57
C LEU A 53 13.92 3.45 -2.47
N VAL A 54 14.21 2.28 -3.05
CA VAL A 54 13.34 1.10 -2.89
C VAL A 54 13.39 0.63 -1.45
N LYS A 55 12.22 0.65 -0.78
CA LYS A 55 12.03 0.23 0.61
C LYS A 55 11.33 -1.11 0.72
N PHE A 56 10.46 -1.44 -0.23
CA PHE A 56 9.72 -2.70 -0.29
C PHE A 56 9.84 -3.32 -1.66
N ILE A 57 9.85 -4.65 -1.69
CA ILE A 57 9.67 -5.45 -2.92
C ILE A 57 8.50 -6.41 -2.71
N GLY A 58 7.45 -6.26 -3.52
CA GLY A 58 6.29 -7.14 -3.55
C GLY A 58 6.57 -8.42 -4.33
N ILE A 59 6.29 -9.58 -3.71
CA ILE A 59 6.47 -10.90 -4.33
C ILE A 59 5.23 -11.78 -4.21
N ALA A 60 5.11 -12.74 -5.14
CA ALA A 60 4.16 -13.84 -5.09
C ALA A 60 4.91 -15.15 -4.79
N PRO A 61 4.98 -15.59 -3.53
CA PRO A 61 5.82 -16.74 -3.16
C PRO A 61 5.37 -18.06 -3.79
N ALA A 62 4.11 -18.19 -4.22
CA ALA A 62 3.62 -19.39 -4.89
C ALA A 62 4.15 -19.58 -6.33
N GLU A 63 4.71 -18.51 -6.93
CA GLU A 63 5.17 -18.52 -8.33
C GLU A 63 6.65 -18.88 -8.48
N SER A 64 7.37 -19.12 -7.37
CA SER A 64 8.79 -19.41 -7.41
C SER A 64 9.20 -20.39 -6.30
N SER A 65 9.81 -21.50 -6.67
CA SER A 65 10.44 -22.44 -5.72
C SER A 65 11.54 -21.78 -4.88
N GLU A 66 12.14 -20.71 -5.41
CA GLU A 66 13.22 -19.97 -4.77
C GLU A 66 12.72 -18.82 -3.87
N ALA A 67 11.39 -18.64 -3.70
CA ALA A 67 10.84 -17.51 -2.96
C ALA A 67 11.35 -17.42 -1.51
N VAL A 68 11.41 -18.54 -0.80
CA VAL A 68 11.92 -18.59 0.59
C VAL A 68 13.41 -18.21 0.63
N ALA A 69 14.23 -18.75 -0.25
CA ALA A 69 15.66 -18.41 -0.34
C ALA A 69 15.85 -16.94 -0.73
N PHE A 70 15.06 -16.44 -1.67
CA PHE A 70 15.04 -15.02 -2.06
C PHE A 70 14.74 -14.11 -0.86
N ILE A 71 13.69 -14.42 -0.08
CA ILE A 71 13.34 -13.64 1.13
C ILE A 71 14.50 -13.65 2.12
N GLN A 72 15.05 -14.83 2.41
CA GLN A 72 16.16 -14.97 3.37
C GLN A 72 17.41 -14.19 2.98
N GLU A 73 17.72 -14.10 1.68
CA GLU A 73 18.87 -13.34 1.19
C GLU A 73 18.61 -11.83 1.17
N MET A 74 17.37 -11.42 0.85
CA MET A 74 17.09 -10.00 0.60
C MET A 74 16.60 -9.23 1.83
N LYS A 75 16.05 -9.89 2.86
CA LYS A 75 15.36 -9.26 4.00
C LYS A 75 16.17 -8.25 4.81
N ASP A 76 17.51 -8.37 4.80
CA ASP A 76 18.40 -7.44 5.49
C ASP A 76 18.76 -6.21 4.64
N SER A 77 18.38 -6.22 3.35
CA SER A 77 18.64 -5.14 2.39
C SER A 77 17.39 -4.35 2.03
N VAL A 78 16.23 -4.97 2.09
CA VAL A 78 14.94 -4.40 1.70
C VAL A 78 13.79 -5.19 2.36
N ASP A 79 12.73 -4.51 2.74
CA ASP A 79 11.53 -5.18 3.25
C ASP A 79 10.83 -5.97 2.15
N ILE A 80 10.42 -7.20 2.45
CA ILE A 80 9.72 -8.07 1.50
C ILE A 80 8.24 -8.13 1.87
N SER A 81 7.41 -7.81 0.88
CA SER A 81 5.97 -7.87 1.00
C SER A 81 5.35 -8.97 0.15
N LEU A 82 4.21 -9.52 0.58
CA LEU A 82 3.37 -10.36 -0.25
C LEU A 82 2.39 -9.47 -1.03
N ALA A 83 2.44 -9.56 -2.35
CA ALA A 83 1.64 -8.76 -3.27
C ALA A 83 1.22 -9.59 -4.48
N HIS A 84 0.01 -9.34 -5.03
CA HIS A 84 -0.45 -9.97 -6.27
C HIS A 84 -0.14 -11.48 -6.33
N THR A 85 -0.58 -12.21 -5.32
CA THR A 85 -0.16 -13.60 -5.10
C THR A 85 -1.35 -14.55 -5.07
N ASN A 86 -1.13 -15.76 -5.56
CA ASN A 86 -2.06 -16.88 -5.44
C ASN A 86 -1.66 -17.85 -4.32
N ALA A 87 -0.85 -17.40 -3.37
CA ALA A 87 -0.37 -18.23 -2.27
C ALA A 87 -1.53 -18.74 -1.40
N ASP A 88 -1.47 -20.01 -1.04
CA ASP A 88 -2.27 -20.58 0.03
C ASP A 88 -1.72 -20.17 1.41
N TYR A 89 -2.37 -20.66 2.47
CA TYR A 89 -1.99 -20.34 3.84
C TYR A 89 -0.57 -20.80 4.17
N ASP A 90 -0.22 -22.04 3.84
CA ASP A 90 1.07 -22.64 4.21
C ASP A 90 2.23 -21.96 3.47
N THR A 91 2.05 -21.65 2.19
CA THR A 91 3.00 -20.89 1.38
C THR A 91 3.22 -19.49 1.92
N ALA A 92 2.15 -18.78 2.31
CA ALA A 92 2.25 -17.45 2.91
C ALA A 92 2.93 -17.50 4.28
N MET A 93 2.60 -18.50 5.14
CA MET A 93 3.27 -18.70 6.42
C MET A 93 4.76 -18.97 6.27
N ALA A 94 5.15 -19.78 5.28
CA ALA A 94 6.57 -20.04 5.00
C ALA A 94 7.30 -18.74 4.58
N ALA A 95 6.67 -17.89 3.77
CA ALA A 95 7.23 -16.60 3.37
C ALA A 95 7.40 -15.65 4.57
N PHE A 96 6.39 -15.56 5.46
CA PHE A 96 6.49 -14.74 6.67
C PHE A 96 7.52 -15.27 7.65
N ALA A 97 7.61 -16.58 7.82
CA ALA A 97 8.65 -17.22 8.64
C ALA A 97 10.06 -17.01 8.08
N ALA A 98 10.22 -16.87 6.76
CA ALA A 98 11.49 -16.57 6.10
C ALA A 98 11.94 -15.13 6.29
N GLY A 99 11.02 -14.20 6.61
CA GLY A 99 11.33 -12.80 6.88
C GLY A 99 10.51 -11.77 6.09
N ALA A 100 9.52 -12.20 5.28
CA ALA A 100 8.56 -11.26 4.73
C ALA A 100 7.75 -10.63 5.88
N ASN A 101 7.54 -9.32 5.85
CA ASN A 101 7.01 -8.56 6.98
C ASN A 101 5.84 -7.64 6.61
N HIS A 102 5.33 -7.72 5.37
CA HIS A 102 4.33 -6.81 4.88
C HIS A 102 3.35 -7.50 3.91
N ALA A 103 2.09 -7.08 3.90
CA ALA A 103 1.06 -7.54 2.97
C ALA A 103 0.45 -6.30 2.26
N VAL A 104 0.69 -6.20 0.95
CA VAL A 104 0.25 -5.08 0.12
C VAL A 104 -1.25 -5.20 -0.16
N HIS A 105 -1.99 -4.09 -0.08
CA HIS A 105 -3.43 -3.94 -0.38
C HIS A 105 -4.24 -5.22 -0.11
N LEU A 106 -4.20 -5.70 1.14
CA LEU A 106 -4.79 -6.98 1.57
C LEU A 106 -6.18 -7.22 0.94
N TYR A 107 -6.48 -8.44 0.55
CA TYR A 107 -7.63 -8.93 -0.24
C TYR A 107 -7.51 -8.72 -1.74
N ASN A 108 -6.91 -7.62 -2.21
CA ASN A 108 -6.84 -7.31 -3.63
C ASN A 108 -5.74 -8.14 -4.30
N ALA A 109 -6.05 -8.71 -5.46
CA ALA A 109 -5.15 -9.62 -6.17
C ALA A 109 -4.63 -10.80 -5.31
N MET A 110 -5.46 -11.32 -4.40
CA MET A 110 -5.21 -12.47 -3.52
C MET A 110 -6.34 -13.50 -3.63
N PRO A 111 -6.14 -14.76 -3.17
CA PRO A 111 -7.24 -15.72 -2.97
C PRO A 111 -8.25 -15.20 -1.94
N ALA A 112 -9.51 -15.58 -2.10
CA ALA A 112 -10.56 -15.24 -1.13
C ALA A 112 -10.29 -15.92 0.23
N PHE A 113 -10.55 -15.18 1.32
CA PHE A 113 -10.54 -15.72 2.68
C PHE A 113 -11.78 -16.60 2.90
N THR A 114 -11.60 -17.88 3.04
CA THR A 114 -12.70 -18.82 3.31
C THR A 114 -12.40 -19.68 4.54
N HIS A 115 -13.44 -20.32 5.11
CA HIS A 115 -13.32 -21.12 6.32
C HIS A 115 -12.51 -22.43 6.15
N ARG A 116 -12.16 -22.84 4.94
CA ARG A 116 -11.32 -24.00 4.64
C ARG A 116 -10.06 -23.67 3.87
N ALA A 117 -9.98 -22.48 3.29
CA ALA A 117 -8.82 -21.97 2.58
C ALA A 117 -8.60 -20.52 3.02
N PRO A 118 -7.91 -20.28 4.15
CA PRO A 118 -7.74 -18.93 4.70
C PRO A 118 -6.72 -18.09 3.92
N GLY A 119 -5.88 -18.71 3.09
CA GLY A 119 -4.95 -18.05 2.20
C GLY A 119 -4.02 -17.05 2.91
N VAL A 120 -3.59 -16.03 2.18
CA VAL A 120 -2.73 -14.96 2.70
C VAL A 120 -3.38 -14.23 3.88
N ILE A 121 -4.68 -13.98 3.82
CA ILE A 121 -5.40 -13.24 4.87
C ILE A 121 -5.30 -13.96 6.22
N GLY A 122 -5.51 -15.28 6.23
CA GLY A 122 -5.35 -16.10 7.44
C GLY A 122 -3.91 -16.12 7.93
N ALA A 123 -2.95 -16.26 7.02
CA ALA A 123 -1.53 -16.26 7.37
C ALA A 123 -1.09 -14.92 7.98
N VAL A 124 -1.58 -13.79 7.47
CA VAL A 124 -1.35 -12.46 8.05
C VAL A 124 -1.96 -12.35 9.45
N ALA A 125 -3.15 -12.91 9.68
CA ALA A 125 -3.79 -12.89 11.00
C ALA A 125 -2.93 -13.61 12.06
N ASP A 126 -2.30 -14.72 11.68
CA ASP A 126 -1.46 -15.51 12.57
C ASP A 126 0.00 -14.99 12.67
N SER A 127 0.43 -14.10 11.75
CA SER A 127 1.78 -13.55 11.71
C SER A 127 1.81 -12.12 12.28
N ARG A 128 1.96 -11.99 13.60
CA ARG A 128 1.84 -10.71 14.34
C ARG A 128 2.84 -9.63 13.94
N HIS A 129 3.97 -9.99 13.34
CA HIS A 129 4.99 -9.04 12.89
C HIS A 129 4.68 -8.41 11.52
N VAL A 130 3.68 -8.93 10.80
CA VAL A 130 3.37 -8.49 9.44
C VAL A 130 2.50 -7.25 9.47
N MET A 131 2.95 -6.18 8.80
CA MET A 131 2.17 -4.96 8.56
C MET A 131 1.19 -5.17 7.42
N VAL A 132 0.06 -4.47 7.47
CA VAL A 132 -1.11 -4.76 6.61
C VAL A 132 -1.59 -3.49 5.94
N GLU A 133 -1.50 -3.41 4.63
CA GLU A 133 -2.08 -2.31 3.87
C GLU A 133 -3.56 -2.54 3.55
N LEU A 134 -4.36 -1.50 3.66
CA LEU A 134 -5.77 -1.49 3.24
C LEU A 134 -6.10 -0.26 2.39
N ILE A 135 -6.76 -0.50 1.26
CA ILE A 135 -7.40 0.55 0.45
C ILE A 135 -8.83 0.75 1.00
N CYS A 136 -9.04 1.85 1.72
CA CYS A 136 -10.29 2.10 2.41
C CYS A 136 -11.16 3.15 1.71
N ASP A 137 -11.33 3.03 0.41
CA ASP A 137 -12.06 3.96 -0.46
C ASP A 137 -13.55 3.62 -0.63
N ASN A 138 -14.06 2.58 0.05
CA ASN A 138 -15.42 2.04 -0.12
C ASN A 138 -15.72 1.46 -1.51
N VAL A 139 -14.69 1.22 -2.33
CA VAL A 139 -14.77 0.57 -3.64
C VAL A 139 -14.08 -0.79 -3.60
N HIS A 140 -12.82 -0.82 -3.12
CA HIS A 140 -11.99 -2.02 -3.08
C HIS A 140 -12.43 -3.02 -2.02
N ILE A 141 -12.83 -2.54 -0.83
CA ILE A 141 -13.18 -3.39 0.30
C ILE A 141 -14.49 -2.92 0.92
N HIS A 142 -15.42 -3.86 1.12
CA HIS A 142 -16.69 -3.55 1.78
C HIS A 142 -16.46 -3.11 3.24
N PRO A 143 -17.17 -2.09 3.76
CA PRO A 143 -16.97 -1.56 5.12
C PRO A 143 -17.03 -2.61 6.25
N ALA A 144 -17.90 -3.62 6.12
CA ALA A 144 -17.99 -4.70 7.10
C ALA A 144 -16.72 -5.57 7.11
N VAL A 145 -16.07 -5.77 5.95
CA VAL A 145 -14.82 -6.53 5.84
C VAL A 145 -13.70 -5.73 6.48
N VAL A 146 -13.61 -4.40 6.25
CA VAL A 146 -12.63 -3.54 6.90
C VAL A 146 -12.76 -3.63 8.43
N ARG A 147 -13.98 -3.48 8.99
CA ARG A 147 -14.19 -3.63 10.45
C ARG A 147 -13.76 -5.00 10.99
N ALA A 148 -14.09 -6.08 10.27
CA ALA A 148 -13.67 -7.43 10.64
C ALA A 148 -12.15 -7.57 10.60
N THR A 149 -11.48 -6.96 9.63
CA THR A 149 -10.03 -6.95 9.51
C THR A 149 -9.37 -6.23 10.68
N PHE A 150 -9.85 -5.05 11.06
CA PHE A 150 -9.38 -4.35 12.26
C PHE A 150 -9.54 -5.20 13.54
N ALA A 151 -10.68 -5.88 13.69
CA ALA A 151 -10.92 -6.75 14.84
C ALA A 151 -10.00 -7.99 14.85
N MET A 152 -9.69 -8.55 13.69
CA MET A 152 -8.86 -9.75 13.53
C MET A 152 -7.35 -9.45 13.66
N MET A 153 -6.90 -8.35 13.05
CA MET A 153 -5.47 -8.04 12.91
C MET A 153 -4.92 -7.11 13.99
N GLY A 154 -5.79 -6.29 14.61
CA GLY A 154 -5.40 -5.18 15.48
C GLY A 154 -5.05 -3.92 14.69
N ALA A 155 -5.25 -2.75 15.32
CA ALA A 155 -5.05 -1.45 14.68
C ALA A 155 -3.58 -1.04 14.54
N ASP A 156 -2.71 -1.59 15.36
CA ASP A 156 -1.29 -1.26 15.47
C ASP A 156 -0.45 -1.68 14.26
N ARG A 157 -0.96 -2.63 13.47
CA ARG A 157 -0.32 -3.12 12.25
C ARG A 157 -0.99 -2.65 10.96
N MET A 158 -2.09 -1.89 11.07
CA MET A 158 -2.83 -1.45 9.89
C MET A 158 -2.19 -0.20 9.29
N VAL A 159 -2.01 -0.20 7.98
CA VAL A 159 -1.54 0.93 7.18
C VAL A 159 -2.62 1.28 6.17
N LEU A 160 -3.12 2.51 6.22
CA LEU A 160 -4.02 3.01 5.18
C LEU A 160 -3.20 3.42 3.97
N ILE A 161 -3.61 2.95 2.82
CA ILE A 161 -3.07 3.36 1.52
C ILE A 161 -4.21 3.81 0.61
N SER A 162 -3.88 4.62 -0.37
CA SER A 162 -4.81 5.03 -1.43
C SER A 162 -4.71 4.16 -2.68
N ASP A 163 -3.54 3.62 -2.95
CA ASP A 163 -3.23 2.96 -4.23
C ASP A 163 -3.64 3.83 -5.42
N SER A 164 -3.37 5.13 -5.31
CA SER A 164 -3.75 6.14 -6.29
C SER A 164 -3.01 5.95 -7.60
N MET A 165 -3.76 5.95 -8.71
CA MET A 165 -3.16 5.94 -10.02
C MET A 165 -3.09 7.38 -10.60
N ARG A 166 -2.42 7.55 -11.74
CA ARG A 166 -2.13 8.85 -12.36
C ARG A 166 -3.36 9.73 -12.68
N ALA A 167 -4.56 9.16 -12.70
CA ALA A 167 -5.79 9.90 -12.96
C ALA A 167 -6.47 10.41 -11.67
N THR A 168 -5.87 10.21 -10.50
CA THR A 168 -6.42 10.74 -9.24
C THR A 168 -6.51 12.28 -9.31
N GLY A 169 -7.70 12.80 -9.04
CA GLY A 169 -7.98 14.24 -9.16
C GLY A 169 -8.25 14.72 -10.58
N MET A 170 -8.23 13.84 -11.57
CA MET A 170 -8.57 14.17 -12.96
C MET A 170 -10.07 13.94 -13.23
N PRO A 171 -10.65 14.56 -14.28
CA PRO A 171 -12.04 14.29 -14.69
C PRO A 171 -12.27 12.83 -15.10
N ASP A 172 -13.54 12.42 -15.15
CA ASP A 172 -13.93 11.15 -15.76
C ASP A 172 -13.41 11.06 -17.20
N GLY A 173 -12.92 9.86 -17.59
CA GLY A 173 -12.33 9.68 -18.91
C GLY A 173 -11.50 8.41 -19.02
N THR A 174 -10.74 8.31 -20.11
CA THR A 174 -9.81 7.20 -20.36
C THR A 174 -8.39 7.66 -20.12
N TYR A 175 -7.65 6.87 -19.36
CA TYR A 175 -6.27 7.09 -18.98
C TYR A 175 -5.44 5.83 -19.23
N THR A 176 -4.17 5.83 -18.85
CA THR A 176 -3.31 4.66 -18.95
C THR A 176 -2.64 4.34 -17.62
N LEU A 177 -2.48 3.06 -17.32
CA LEU A 177 -1.71 2.55 -16.18
C LEU A 177 -0.83 1.40 -16.68
N GLY A 178 0.49 1.54 -16.58
CA GLY A 178 1.44 0.50 -17.03
C GLY A 178 1.30 0.12 -18.51
N GLY A 179 0.80 1.02 -19.37
CA GLY A 179 0.53 0.76 -20.78
C GLY A 179 -0.84 0.14 -21.09
N LEU A 180 -1.66 -0.10 -20.06
CA LEU A 180 -3.03 -0.59 -20.20
C LEU A 180 -4.02 0.58 -20.12
N ASP A 181 -5.10 0.52 -20.91
CA ASP A 181 -6.15 1.53 -20.89
C ASP A 181 -7.07 1.35 -19.67
N VAL A 182 -7.32 2.46 -18.97
CA VAL A 182 -8.14 2.52 -17.77
C VAL A 182 -9.28 3.54 -17.97
N SER A 183 -10.51 3.11 -17.70
CA SER A 183 -11.69 3.99 -17.65
C SER A 183 -11.91 4.47 -16.22
N VAL A 184 -12.00 5.79 -16.05
CA VAL A 184 -12.38 6.44 -14.79
C VAL A 184 -13.81 6.94 -14.89
N ASN A 185 -14.63 6.54 -13.91
CA ASN A 185 -16.01 6.99 -13.76
C ASN A 185 -16.31 7.20 -12.27
N GLY A 186 -16.47 8.44 -11.85
CA GLY A 186 -16.61 8.84 -10.46
C GLY A 186 -15.43 8.38 -9.62
N ASN A 187 -15.68 7.53 -8.61
CA ASN A 187 -14.63 7.01 -7.72
C ASN A 187 -14.06 5.62 -8.15
N ARG A 188 -14.30 5.21 -9.40
CA ARG A 188 -13.83 3.91 -9.90
C ARG A 188 -12.88 4.08 -11.07
N ALA A 189 -11.77 3.36 -11.00
CA ALA A 189 -10.85 3.13 -12.11
C ALA A 189 -10.87 1.65 -12.46
N THR A 190 -11.15 1.32 -13.71
CA THR A 190 -11.22 -0.07 -14.19
C THR A 190 -10.49 -0.23 -15.51
N LEU A 191 -9.84 -1.37 -15.71
CA LEU A 191 -9.31 -1.72 -17.03
C LEU A 191 -10.43 -1.69 -18.06
N VAL A 192 -10.17 -1.10 -19.22
CA VAL A 192 -11.10 -1.11 -20.36
C VAL A 192 -11.32 -2.54 -20.83
N ASP A 193 -10.26 -3.33 -20.89
CA ASP A 193 -10.30 -4.75 -21.17
C ASP A 193 -10.44 -5.56 -19.87
N GLY A 194 -11.54 -6.31 -19.72
CA GLY A 194 -11.75 -7.22 -18.58
C GLY A 194 -12.38 -6.59 -17.33
N GLY A 195 -12.46 -5.25 -17.22
CA GLY A 195 -13.22 -4.56 -16.17
C GLY A 195 -12.67 -4.68 -14.73
N ALA A 196 -11.47 -5.23 -14.55
CA ALA A 196 -10.85 -5.30 -13.23
C ALA A 196 -10.53 -3.90 -12.67
N LEU A 197 -10.60 -3.72 -11.35
CA LEU A 197 -10.11 -2.50 -10.71
C LEU A 197 -8.63 -2.29 -11.04
N ALA A 198 -8.23 -1.05 -11.27
CA ALA A 198 -6.91 -0.66 -11.75
C ALA A 198 -6.36 0.50 -10.91
N GLY A 199 -5.80 0.18 -9.75
CA GLY A 199 -5.50 1.16 -8.72
C GLY A 199 -6.74 1.91 -8.27
N SER A 200 -6.58 3.06 -7.65
CA SER A 200 -7.68 3.93 -7.25
C SER A 200 -7.59 5.32 -7.85
N VAL A 201 -8.68 6.08 -7.74
CA VAL A 201 -8.72 7.53 -8.00
C VAL A 201 -9.02 8.32 -6.73
N THR A 202 -8.89 7.68 -5.58
CA THR A 202 -8.98 8.32 -4.26
C THR A 202 -7.63 8.87 -3.81
N ASN A 203 -7.62 9.62 -2.73
CA ASN A 203 -6.41 10.04 -2.03
C ASN A 203 -6.43 9.53 -0.58
N LEU A 204 -5.30 9.60 0.12
CA LEU A 204 -5.18 9.06 1.48
C LEU A 204 -6.11 9.78 2.48
N MET A 205 -6.33 11.09 2.31
CA MET A 205 -7.23 11.86 3.18
C MET A 205 -8.67 11.38 3.05
N ASP A 206 -9.13 11.08 1.82
CA ASP A 206 -10.46 10.53 1.57
C ASP A 206 -10.59 9.09 2.07
N CYS A 207 -9.56 8.28 1.97
CA CYS A 207 -9.51 6.96 2.61
C CYS A 207 -9.68 7.08 4.14
N MET A 208 -8.91 7.94 4.79
CA MET A 208 -8.99 8.16 6.24
C MET A 208 -10.38 8.67 6.65
N ARG A 209 -10.95 9.63 5.91
CA ARG A 209 -12.31 10.14 6.13
C ARG A 209 -13.35 9.03 5.98
N THR A 210 -13.22 8.16 4.98
CA THR A 210 -14.11 7.02 4.74
C THR A 210 -14.03 6.00 5.87
N VAL A 211 -12.84 5.71 6.37
CA VAL A 211 -12.63 4.83 7.54
C VAL A 211 -13.40 5.34 8.76
N VAL A 212 -13.38 6.64 9.03
CA VAL A 212 -14.10 7.23 10.17
C VAL A 212 -15.60 7.32 9.91
N LYS A 213 -16.00 7.97 8.82
CA LYS A 213 -17.41 8.31 8.56
C LYS A 213 -18.26 7.13 8.13
N VAL A 214 -17.71 6.22 7.30
CA VAL A 214 -18.45 5.10 6.72
C VAL A 214 -18.16 3.80 7.47
N MET A 215 -16.91 3.51 7.73
CA MET A 215 -16.50 2.25 8.36
C MET A 215 -16.58 2.30 9.88
N LYS A 216 -16.76 3.49 10.49
CA LYS A 216 -16.96 3.71 11.93
C LYS A 216 -15.77 3.25 12.80
N ILE A 217 -14.57 3.36 12.27
CA ILE A 217 -13.34 3.21 13.06
C ILE A 217 -13.08 4.54 13.80
N PRO A 218 -12.63 4.52 15.05
CA PRO A 218 -12.31 5.73 15.80
C PRO A 218 -11.29 6.63 15.07
N LEU A 219 -11.46 7.95 15.17
CA LEU A 219 -10.61 8.92 14.46
C LEU A 219 -9.13 8.75 14.79
N GLU A 220 -8.81 8.62 16.08
CA GLU A 220 -7.42 8.43 16.53
C GLU A 220 -6.77 7.17 15.94
N THR A 221 -7.55 6.10 15.78
CA THR A 221 -7.11 4.86 15.14
C THR A 221 -6.86 5.08 13.65
N ALA A 222 -7.80 5.72 12.95
CA ALA A 222 -7.67 6.00 11.53
C ALA A 222 -6.46 6.91 11.25
N VAL A 223 -6.25 7.94 12.07
CA VAL A 223 -5.08 8.82 11.99
C VAL A 223 -3.80 8.05 12.22
N ALA A 224 -3.72 7.19 13.24
CA ALA A 224 -2.53 6.36 13.49
C ALA A 224 -2.20 5.46 12.29
N CYS A 225 -3.21 4.85 11.67
CA CYS A 225 -3.04 4.01 10.48
C CYS A 225 -2.59 4.78 9.23
N ALA A 226 -2.83 6.09 9.17
CA ALA A 226 -2.41 6.96 8.07
C ALA A 226 -1.10 7.72 8.35
N THR A 227 -0.55 7.66 9.58
CA THR A 227 0.61 8.45 10.00
C THR A 227 1.64 7.64 10.76
N ALA A 228 1.39 7.30 12.02
CA ALA A 228 2.34 6.64 12.90
C ALA A 228 2.71 5.22 12.43
N ASN A 229 1.71 4.44 11.99
CA ASN A 229 1.95 3.07 11.55
C ASN A 229 2.80 3.00 10.26
N PRO A 230 2.47 3.73 9.16
CA PRO A 230 3.34 3.75 7.99
C PRO A 230 4.73 4.33 8.30
N ALA A 231 4.85 5.32 9.19
CA ALA A 231 6.16 5.84 9.60
C ALA A 231 7.01 4.81 10.36
N ARG A 232 6.39 3.97 11.19
CA ARG A 232 7.07 2.83 11.84
C ARG A 232 7.45 1.76 10.83
N CYS A 233 6.56 1.45 9.90
CA CYS A 233 6.77 0.49 8.83
C CYS A 233 7.99 0.85 7.98
N LEU A 234 8.15 2.14 7.66
CA LEU A 234 9.28 2.68 6.90
C LEU A 234 10.54 2.94 7.74
N GLY A 235 10.50 2.74 9.06
CA GLY A 235 11.62 3.06 9.95
C GLY A 235 11.93 4.56 10.10
N VAL A 236 10.94 5.43 9.82
CA VAL A 236 11.09 6.89 9.86
C VAL A 236 10.29 7.56 10.98
N TYR A 237 9.79 6.77 11.93
CA TYR A 237 8.91 7.28 12.99
C TYR A 237 9.59 8.33 13.89
N ASP A 238 10.91 8.31 14.01
CA ASP A 238 11.65 9.32 14.78
C ASP A 238 11.60 10.72 14.13
N THR A 239 11.25 10.78 12.84
CA THR A 239 11.19 12.04 12.07
C THR A 239 9.75 12.42 11.70
N TYR A 240 8.88 11.44 11.43
CA TYR A 240 7.51 11.63 10.91
C TYR A 240 6.47 10.91 11.78
N GLY A 241 5.20 11.11 11.46
CA GLY A 241 4.07 10.28 11.90
C GLY A 241 3.48 10.63 13.26
N SER A 242 3.97 11.65 13.96
CA SER A 242 3.34 12.19 15.17
C SER A 242 3.78 13.63 15.44
N ILE A 243 2.97 14.37 16.19
CA ILE A 243 3.31 15.70 16.68
C ILE A 243 4.11 15.54 17.97
N SER A 244 5.44 15.66 17.86
CA SER A 244 6.36 15.56 18.99
C SER A 244 7.57 16.47 18.74
N GLU A 245 8.17 16.95 19.83
CA GLU A 245 9.37 17.78 19.76
C GLU A 245 10.51 17.06 18.99
N GLY A 246 11.18 17.78 18.10
CA GLY A 246 12.28 17.26 17.28
C GLY A 246 11.84 16.58 15.97
N LYS A 247 10.56 16.35 15.75
CA LYS A 247 10.05 15.82 14.48
C LYS A 247 9.74 16.92 13.46
N LYS A 248 9.61 16.53 12.19
CA LYS A 248 9.14 17.43 11.14
C LYS A 248 7.73 17.91 11.43
N ALA A 249 7.54 19.22 11.28
CA ALA A 249 6.25 19.86 11.48
C ALA A 249 5.41 19.81 10.18
N ASP A 250 5.08 18.57 9.76
CA ASP A 250 4.15 18.28 8.66
C ASP A 250 2.78 18.01 9.29
N ILE A 251 1.90 19.02 9.30
CA ILE A 251 0.66 19.00 10.07
C ILE A 251 -0.52 19.30 9.15
N VAL A 252 -1.56 18.49 9.28
CA VAL A 252 -2.83 18.66 8.57
C VAL A 252 -3.87 19.15 9.58
N LEU A 253 -4.53 20.27 9.28
CA LEU A 253 -5.64 20.80 10.06
C LEU A 253 -6.96 20.49 9.37
N LEU A 254 -7.88 19.89 10.12
CA LEU A 254 -9.20 19.50 9.63
C LEU A 254 -10.28 20.19 10.49
N ASP A 255 -11.46 20.39 9.91
CA ASP A 255 -12.63 20.77 10.68
C ASP A 255 -13.33 19.55 11.31
N GLU A 256 -14.46 19.79 11.98
CA GLU A 256 -15.28 18.76 12.61
C GLU A 256 -15.85 17.75 11.61
N ASP A 257 -15.97 18.13 10.35
CA ASP A 257 -16.39 17.28 9.25
C ASP A 257 -15.22 16.55 8.58
N LEU A 258 -14.01 16.67 9.11
CA LEU A 258 -12.77 16.13 8.56
C LEU A 258 -12.42 16.71 7.19
N GLU A 259 -12.92 17.91 6.87
CA GLU A 259 -12.53 18.61 5.66
C GLU A 259 -11.22 19.37 5.88
N LEU A 260 -10.36 19.32 4.86
CA LEU A 260 -9.04 19.95 4.91
C LEU A 260 -9.18 21.48 5.01
N LYS A 261 -8.57 22.08 6.03
CA LYS A 261 -8.49 23.53 6.21
C LYS A 261 -7.11 24.07 5.93
N MET A 262 -6.06 23.32 6.29
CA MET A 262 -4.69 23.80 6.12
C MET A 262 -3.71 22.62 6.13
N VAL A 263 -2.62 22.78 5.40
CA VAL A 263 -1.44 21.91 5.49
C VAL A 263 -0.26 22.78 5.92
N ILE A 264 0.43 22.38 6.98
CA ILE A 264 1.71 22.96 7.38
C ILE A 264 2.78 21.99 6.90
N LYS A 265 3.77 22.45 6.17
CA LYS A 265 4.89 21.64 5.66
C LYS A 265 6.21 22.19 6.19
N ASP A 266 6.98 21.33 6.88
CA ASP A 266 8.25 21.72 7.54
C ASP A 266 8.11 22.97 8.43
N GLY A 267 6.97 23.12 9.13
CA GLY A 267 6.65 24.29 9.95
C GLY A 267 6.30 25.57 9.18
N GLN A 268 6.23 25.50 7.87
CA GLN A 268 5.86 26.63 7.02
C GLN A 268 4.37 26.59 6.68
N LEU A 269 3.72 27.74 6.81
CA LEU A 269 2.36 27.93 6.34
C LEU A 269 2.40 28.14 4.82
N PRO A 270 1.54 27.46 4.06
CA PRO A 270 1.38 27.79 2.65
C PRO A 270 0.90 29.24 2.55
N PHE A 271 1.40 29.97 1.60
CA PHE A 271 0.83 31.28 1.25
C PHE A 271 -0.62 31.01 0.77
N LEU A 272 -1.57 31.59 1.49
CA LEU A 272 -2.98 31.58 1.12
C LEU A 272 -3.20 32.50 -0.07
#